data_265a1e100f73437f7bc14b8e5b725003
#
_entry.id   265a1e100f73437f7bc14b8e5b725003
#
_cell.length_a   1.000
_cell.length_b   1.000
_cell.length_c   1.000
_cell.angle_alpha   90.00
_cell.angle_beta   90.00
_cell.angle_gamma   90.00
#
_symmetry.space_group_name_H-M   'P 1'
#
loop_
_entity.id
_entity.type
_entity.pdbx_description
1 polymer ?
#
loop_
_entity_poly.entity_id
_entity_poly.type
_entity_poly.pdbx_seq_one_letter_code
_entity_poly.pdbx_strand_id
1 'polypeptide(L)'
;MAELKYKRILLKLSGEALGGKSGFGIDVDEAESIASRIKEVREMGVDVAVVIGAGNLWRGKQGLERGMDRSTADYMGMLATVMNAMALMDALERQGVYTRVMSAIEMRAIAEPYIRRRAVRHLEKGRVVIFGAGTGNPFFSTDTAAALRATEIDAQVVIKATKVDGIYDSDPKQNPNAKKFDHLSYIEVLNLRLGVMDSTAITLCMENNLPILVLNLWDDHALLSALRGETVGTLVSA
;
A
#
# COMPACT_ATOMS: atom_id res chain seq x y z
N MET A 1 -13.23 -23.03 -10.04
CA MET A 1 -12.58 -22.01 -9.19
C MET A 1 -13.62 -20.95 -8.93
N ALA A 2 -13.76 -20.46 -7.69
CA ALA A 2 -14.67 -19.34 -7.41
C ALA A 2 -14.24 -18.12 -8.23
N GLU A 3 -15.21 -17.38 -8.75
CA GLU A 3 -14.96 -16.18 -9.54
C GLU A 3 -14.36 -15.11 -8.62
N LEU A 4 -13.19 -14.55 -9.00
CA LEU A 4 -12.52 -13.52 -8.23
C LEU A 4 -13.20 -12.17 -8.48
N LYS A 5 -13.48 -11.43 -7.40
CA LYS A 5 -14.03 -10.07 -7.47
C LYS A 5 -13.06 -9.09 -8.13
N TYR A 6 -11.76 -9.25 -7.84
CA TYR A 6 -10.69 -8.38 -8.37
C TYR A 6 -9.61 -9.22 -9.05
N LYS A 7 -9.24 -8.83 -10.27
CA LYS A 7 -8.17 -9.47 -11.08
C LYS A 7 -6.84 -8.72 -10.96
N ARG A 8 -6.87 -7.42 -10.65
CA ARG A 8 -5.69 -6.58 -10.43
C ARG A 8 -5.91 -5.67 -9.24
N ILE A 9 -5.01 -5.72 -8.30
CA ILE A 9 -5.06 -4.94 -7.07
C ILE A 9 -3.79 -4.11 -6.88
N LEU A 10 -3.91 -3.00 -6.16
CA LEU A 10 -2.77 -2.32 -5.56
C LEU A 10 -2.84 -2.46 -4.05
N LEU A 11 -1.83 -3.12 -3.46
CA LEU A 11 -1.68 -3.26 -2.02
C LEU A 11 -0.82 -2.11 -1.48
N LYS A 12 -1.38 -1.28 -0.61
CA LYS A 12 -0.67 -0.21 0.08
C LYS A 12 -0.26 -0.67 1.47
N LEU A 13 1.03 -0.71 1.72
CA LEU A 13 1.64 -1.08 3.00
C LEU A 13 2.20 0.15 3.72
N SER A 14 2.04 0.21 5.05
CA SER A 14 2.85 1.11 5.86
C SER A 14 4.28 0.56 5.96
N GLY A 15 5.30 1.43 5.95
CA GLY A 15 6.67 1.00 6.24
C GLY A 15 6.79 0.33 7.62
N GLU A 16 5.96 0.72 8.58
CA GLU A 16 5.91 0.09 9.91
C GLU A 16 5.57 -1.42 9.88
N ALA A 17 5.00 -1.89 8.77
CA ALA A 17 4.76 -3.31 8.54
C ALA A 17 6.06 -4.12 8.45
N LEU A 18 7.16 -3.48 8.03
CA LEU A 18 8.49 -4.10 7.98
C LEU A 18 9.36 -3.82 9.22
N GLY A 19 8.88 -3.03 10.18
CA GLY A 19 9.66 -2.62 11.35
C GLY A 19 9.71 -3.65 12.48
N GLY A 20 9.03 -4.77 12.35
CA GLY A 20 8.95 -5.81 13.37
C GLY A 20 8.46 -5.30 14.73
N LYS A 21 8.88 -5.97 15.78
CA LYS A 21 8.52 -5.60 17.17
C LYS A 21 9.13 -4.26 17.63
N SER A 22 10.27 -3.89 17.08
CA SER A 22 10.94 -2.63 17.40
C SER A 22 10.26 -1.41 16.78
N GLY A 23 9.48 -1.62 15.71
CA GLY A 23 8.89 -0.56 14.89
C GLY A 23 9.91 0.24 14.06
N PHE A 24 11.20 -0.13 14.12
CA PHE A 24 12.30 0.54 13.42
C PHE A 24 13.17 -0.46 12.66
N GLY A 25 13.72 -0.02 11.53
CA GLY A 25 14.55 -0.88 10.67
C GLY A 25 13.72 -1.75 9.73
N ILE A 26 14.36 -2.75 9.16
CA ILE A 26 13.75 -3.75 8.30
C ILE A 26 13.92 -5.11 8.99
N ASP A 27 12.80 -5.70 9.36
CA ASP A 27 12.73 -7.03 9.93
C ASP A 27 12.53 -8.05 8.80
N VAL A 28 13.43 -9.00 8.69
CA VAL A 28 13.44 -10.00 7.59
C VAL A 28 12.25 -10.93 7.72
N ASP A 29 11.89 -11.35 8.93
CA ASP A 29 10.77 -12.27 9.19
C ASP A 29 9.42 -11.61 8.81
N GLU A 30 9.26 -10.32 9.11
CA GLU A 30 8.07 -9.57 8.68
C GLU A 30 8.01 -9.42 7.15
N ALA A 31 9.16 -9.18 6.49
CA ALA A 31 9.22 -9.13 5.04
C ALA A 31 8.83 -10.48 4.42
N GLU A 32 9.28 -11.60 4.98
CA GLU A 32 8.92 -12.95 4.57
C GLU A 32 7.44 -13.26 4.80
N SER A 33 6.89 -12.85 5.93
CA SER A 33 5.46 -13.01 6.25
C SER A 33 4.58 -12.27 5.24
N ILE A 34 4.91 -11.00 4.94
CA ILE A 34 4.19 -10.22 3.93
C ILE A 34 4.34 -10.84 2.53
N ALA A 35 5.56 -11.30 2.18
CA ALA A 35 5.81 -11.97 0.91
C ALA A 35 4.96 -13.24 0.75
N SER A 36 4.80 -14.05 1.81
CA SER A 36 3.95 -15.25 1.79
C SER A 36 2.49 -14.91 1.46
N ARG A 37 1.94 -13.87 2.08
CA ARG A 37 0.56 -13.41 1.81
C ARG A 37 0.39 -12.92 0.36
N ILE A 38 1.37 -12.19 -0.16
CA ILE A 38 1.35 -11.73 -1.56
C ILE A 38 1.46 -12.92 -2.52
N LYS A 39 2.26 -13.92 -2.19
CA LYS A 39 2.40 -15.16 -2.95
C LYS A 39 1.06 -15.89 -3.07
N GLU A 40 0.34 -16.09 -1.96
CA GLU A 40 -0.98 -16.72 -1.95
C GLU A 40 -1.96 -16.00 -2.89
N VAL A 41 -1.98 -14.66 -2.87
CA VAL A 41 -2.79 -13.85 -3.78
C VAL A 41 -2.39 -14.07 -5.24
N ARG A 42 -1.09 -14.12 -5.52
CA ARG A 42 -0.57 -14.39 -6.86
C ARG A 42 -0.96 -15.80 -7.37
N GLU A 43 -0.93 -16.79 -6.51
CA GLU A 43 -1.32 -18.18 -6.82
C GLU A 43 -2.81 -18.29 -7.17
N MET A 44 -3.66 -17.38 -6.69
CA MET A 44 -5.06 -17.24 -7.14
C MET A 44 -5.20 -16.64 -8.56
N GLY A 45 -4.11 -16.17 -9.18
CA GLY A 45 -4.13 -15.55 -10.51
C GLY A 45 -4.39 -14.05 -10.51
N VAL A 46 -4.30 -13.39 -9.35
CA VAL A 46 -4.49 -11.93 -9.23
C VAL A 46 -3.20 -11.19 -9.58
N ASP A 47 -3.26 -10.13 -10.38
CA ASP A 47 -2.16 -9.20 -10.60
C ASP A 47 -1.96 -8.33 -9.36
N VAL A 48 -0.76 -8.34 -8.77
CA VAL A 48 -0.45 -7.60 -7.54
C VAL A 48 0.59 -6.53 -7.80
N ALA A 49 0.21 -5.29 -7.54
CA ALA A 49 1.12 -4.16 -7.38
C ALA A 49 1.19 -3.75 -5.91
N VAL A 50 2.34 -3.25 -5.48
CA VAL A 50 2.58 -2.84 -4.09
C VAL A 50 3.12 -1.42 -4.05
N VAL A 51 2.62 -0.61 -3.15
CA VAL A 51 3.23 0.66 -2.71
C VAL A 51 3.53 0.54 -1.22
N ILE A 52 4.76 0.83 -0.81
CA ILE A 52 5.18 0.71 0.57
C ILE A 52 5.71 2.04 1.11
N GLY A 53 5.31 2.40 2.33
CA GLY A 53 5.77 3.59 3.03
C GLY A 53 7.16 3.44 3.65
N ALA A 54 7.63 4.49 4.32
CA ALA A 54 8.97 4.59 4.90
C ALA A 54 8.99 4.70 6.44
N GLY A 55 7.84 4.60 7.11
CA GLY A 55 7.70 4.96 8.53
C GLY A 55 8.56 4.16 9.51
N ASN A 56 9.09 2.99 9.09
CA ASN A 56 10.06 2.19 9.84
C ASN A 56 11.50 2.70 9.75
N LEU A 57 11.84 3.46 8.72
CA LEU A 57 13.20 3.97 8.47
C LEU A 57 13.30 5.48 8.66
N TRP A 58 12.27 6.21 8.20
CA TRP A 58 12.26 7.66 8.20
C TRP A 58 10.85 8.24 8.35
N ARG A 59 10.70 9.18 9.27
CA ARG A 59 9.47 9.95 9.46
C ARG A 59 9.77 11.43 9.19
N GLY A 60 9.35 11.93 8.02
CA GLY A 60 9.59 13.32 7.59
C GLY A 60 9.16 14.36 8.62
N LYS A 61 8.04 14.12 9.35
CA LYS A 61 7.58 15.01 10.43
C LYS A 61 8.64 15.27 11.48
N GLN A 62 9.39 14.25 11.91
CA GLN A 62 10.47 14.40 12.89
C GLN A 62 11.63 15.26 12.37
N GLY A 63 11.94 15.19 11.07
CA GLY A 63 12.93 16.05 10.43
C GLY A 63 12.48 17.52 10.43
N LEU A 64 11.22 17.76 10.05
CA LEU A 64 10.62 19.10 10.05
C LEU A 64 10.61 19.75 11.43
N GLU A 65 10.25 19.02 12.47
CA GLU A 65 10.26 19.50 13.86
C GLU A 65 11.66 19.94 14.35
N ARG A 66 12.72 19.43 13.67
CA ARG A 66 14.13 19.80 13.92
C ARG A 66 14.67 20.83 12.94
N GLY A 67 13.81 21.46 12.13
CA GLY A 67 14.17 22.52 11.19
C GLY A 67 14.70 22.06 9.84
N MET A 68 14.55 20.77 9.50
CA MET A 68 14.92 20.27 8.17
C MET A 68 13.99 20.84 7.09
N ASP A 69 14.53 21.11 5.92
CA ASP A 69 13.73 21.48 4.76
C ASP A 69 12.74 20.36 4.37
N ARG A 70 11.52 20.73 4.03
CA ARG A 70 10.44 19.81 3.70
C ARG A 70 10.78 18.91 2.52
N SER A 71 11.30 19.49 1.44
CA SER A 71 11.64 18.73 0.24
C SER A 71 12.74 17.71 0.52
N THR A 72 13.75 18.11 1.30
CA THR A 72 14.84 17.21 1.73
C THR A 72 14.30 16.05 2.56
N ALA A 73 13.43 16.34 3.55
CA ALA A 73 12.82 15.30 4.39
C ALA A 73 11.96 14.32 3.57
N ASP A 74 11.21 14.82 2.60
CA ASP A 74 10.38 14.01 1.70
C ASP A 74 11.24 13.14 0.77
N TYR A 75 12.33 13.67 0.19
CA TYR A 75 13.27 12.86 -0.60
C TYR A 75 13.92 11.74 0.21
N MET A 76 14.31 12.01 1.47
CA MET A 76 14.81 10.96 2.35
C MET A 76 13.76 9.86 2.56
N GLY A 77 12.49 10.23 2.76
CA GLY A 77 11.38 9.29 2.84
C GLY A 77 11.21 8.48 1.55
N MET A 78 11.32 9.11 0.38
CA MET A 78 11.27 8.41 -0.91
C MET A 78 12.38 7.39 -1.06
N LEU A 79 13.63 7.72 -0.70
CA LEU A 79 14.76 6.78 -0.73
C LEU A 79 14.52 5.61 0.24
N ALA A 80 14.00 5.89 1.43
CA ALA A 80 13.67 4.86 2.42
C ALA A 80 12.57 3.89 1.89
N THR A 81 11.60 4.37 1.10
CA THR A 81 10.62 3.46 0.45
C THR A 81 11.28 2.51 -0.54
N VAL A 82 12.34 2.93 -1.22
CA VAL A 82 13.10 2.06 -2.15
C VAL A 82 13.83 0.96 -1.39
N MET A 83 14.41 1.28 -0.23
CA MET A 83 15.03 0.25 0.64
C MET A 83 13.99 -0.80 1.06
N ASN A 84 12.82 -0.38 1.50
CA ASN A 84 11.72 -1.29 1.86
C ASN A 84 11.24 -2.12 0.66
N ALA A 85 11.15 -1.51 -0.52
CA ALA A 85 10.76 -2.20 -1.75
C ALA A 85 11.77 -3.28 -2.14
N MET A 86 13.08 -3.03 -1.96
CA MET A 86 14.13 -4.01 -2.22
C MET A 86 14.08 -5.18 -1.24
N ALA A 87 13.85 -4.92 0.05
CA ALA A 87 13.72 -5.96 1.05
C ALA A 87 12.51 -6.88 0.78
N LEU A 88 11.37 -6.29 0.43
CA LEU A 88 10.19 -7.06 0.07
C LEU A 88 10.37 -7.83 -1.26
N MET A 89 11.07 -7.24 -2.24
CA MET A 89 11.41 -7.93 -3.49
C MET A 89 12.26 -9.18 -3.21
N ASP A 90 13.32 -9.05 -2.41
CA ASP A 90 14.20 -10.15 -2.05
C ASP A 90 13.40 -11.29 -1.36
N ALA A 91 12.54 -10.95 -0.41
CA ALA A 91 11.69 -11.91 0.28
C ALA A 91 10.72 -12.65 -0.68
N LEU A 92 10.13 -11.93 -1.65
CA LEU A 92 9.26 -12.51 -2.68
C LEU A 92 10.02 -13.42 -3.63
N GLU A 93 11.19 -12.99 -4.12
CA GLU A 93 11.99 -13.78 -5.06
C GLU A 93 12.59 -15.05 -4.39
N ARG A 94 12.95 -14.99 -3.11
CA ARG A 94 13.32 -16.20 -2.33
C ARG A 94 12.16 -17.20 -2.22
N GLN A 95 10.92 -16.74 -2.27
CA GLN A 95 9.73 -17.60 -2.28
C GLN A 95 9.27 -18.02 -3.69
N GLY A 96 10.05 -17.69 -4.73
CA GLY A 96 9.78 -18.04 -6.12
C GLY A 96 8.79 -17.09 -6.83
N VAL A 97 8.50 -15.93 -6.26
CA VAL A 97 7.61 -14.94 -6.87
C VAL A 97 8.44 -13.90 -7.63
N TYR A 98 8.38 -13.93 -8.96
CA TYR A 98 9.09 -12.97 -9.79
C TYR A 98 8.59 -11.54 -9.51
N THR A 99 9.50 -10.66 -9.14
CA THR A 99 9.18 -9.31 -8.68
C THR A 99 10.00 -8.26 -9.40
N ARG A 100 9.45 -7.05 -9.57
CA ARG A 100 10.17 -5.89 -10.10
C ARG A 100 9.94 -4.67 -9.23
N VAL A 101 11.03 -4.05 -8.79
CA VAL A 101 10.98 -2.72 -8.17
C VAL A 101 11.05 -1.67 -9.26
N MET A 102 10.11 -0.75 -9.27
CA MET A 102 10.08 0.40 -10.17
C MET A 102 10.08 1.69 -9.37
N SER A 103 11.05 2.57 -9.64
CA SER A 103 11.25 3.81 -8.89
C SER A 103 10.78 5.03 -9.68
N ALA A 104 10.07 5.94 -8.99
CA ALA A 104 9.70 7.24 -9.55
C ALA A 104 10.89 8.21 -9.64
N ILE A 105 11.94 7.99 -8.84
CA ILE A 105 13.23 8.69 -8.95
C ILE A 105 14.18 7.77 -9.71
N GLU A 106 14.88 8.30 -10.72
CA GLU A 106 15.78 7.52 -11.56
C GLU A 106 16.99 7.02 -10.77
N MET A 107 17.13 5.71 -10.67
CA MET A 107 18.25 5.02 -10.00
C MET A 107 18.51 3.66 -10.66
N ARG A 108 18.85 3.68 -11.95
CA ARG A 108 18.90 2.52 -12.85
C ARG A 108 19.75 1.34 -12.37
N ALA A 109 20.75 1.60 -11.55
CA ALA A 109 21.59 0.54 -10.97
C ALA A 109 20.86 -0.29 -9.89
N ILE A 110 19.73 0.20 -9.35
CA ILE A 110 19.04 -0.38 -8.20
C ILE A 110 17.61 -0.83 -8.56
N ALA A 111 16.88 0.00 -9.30
CA ALA A 111 15.48 -0.23 -9.64
C ALA A 111 15.18 0.25 -11.07
N GLU A 112 14.19 -0.37 -11.71
CA GLU A 112 13.73 0.07 -13.03
C GLU A 112 13.11 1.47 -12.91
N PRO A 113 13.37 2.41 -13.85
CA PRO A 113 12.60 3.64 -13.92
C PRO A 113 11.12 3.34 -14.13
N TYR A 114 10.27 4.03 -13.36
CA TYR A 114 8.83 3.86 -13.53
C TYR A 114 8.37 4.34 -14.91
N ILE A 115 7.81 3.42 -15.67
CA ILE A 115 7.12 3.68 -16.94
C ILE A 115 5.83 2.86 -16.92
N ARG A 116 4.66 3.53 -16.99
CA ARG A 116 3.33 2.88 -16.89
C ARG A 116 3.22 1.61 -17.73
N ARG A 117 3.56 1.68 -19.01
CA ARG A 117 3.45 0.52 -19.92
C ARG A 117 4.33 -0.66 -19.51
N ARG A 118 5.49 -0.41 -18.91
CA ARG A 118 6.36 -1.47 -18.39
C ARG A 118 5.76 -2.10 -17.14
N ALA A 119 5.20 -1.29 -16.22
CA ALA A 119 4.54 -1.80 -15.03
C ALA A 119 3.36 -2.72 -15.41
N VAL A 120 2.48 -2.27 -16.30
CA VAL A 120 1.37 -3.10 -16.80
C VAL A 120 1.89 -4.38 -17.45
N ARG A 121 2.94 -4.30 -18.28
CA ARG A 121 3.54 -5.48 -18.91
C ARG A 121 4.16 -6.47 -17.93
N HIS A 122 4.71 -5.99 -16.81
CA HIS A 122 5.18 -6.88 -15.74
C HIS A 122 4.01 -7.61 -15.07
N LEU A 123 2.94 -6.91 -14.74
CA LEU A 123 1.72 -7.49 -14.17
C LEU A 123 1.13 -8.56 -15.08
N GLU A 124 0.93 -8.26 -16.37
CA GLU A 124 0.45 -9.20 -17.38
C GLU A 124 1.31 -10.47 -17.52
N LYS A 125 2.60 -10.36 -17.21
CA LYS A 125 3.53 -11.52 -17.15
C LYS A 125 3.50 -12.27 -15.81
N GLY A 126 2.57 -11.93 -14.93
CA GLY A 126 2.41 -12.56 -13.63
C GLY A 126 3.48 -12.16 -12.61
N ARG A 127 4.21 -11.06 -12.83
CA ARG A 127 5.18 -10.53 -11.88
C ARG A 127 4.51 -9.61 -10.87
N VAL A 128 5.00 -9.61 -9.64
CA VAL A 128 4.66 -8.56 -8.67
C VAL A 128 5.44 -7.29 -9.03
N VAL A 129 4.80 -6.13 -8.96
CA VAL A 129 5.45 -4.83 -9.16
C VAL A 129 5.41 -4.06 -7.86
N ILE A 130 6.58 -3.62 -7.37
CA ILE A 130 6.68 -2.78 -6.18
C ILE A 130 7.11 -1.38 -6.60
N PHE A 131 6.30 -0.38 -6.29
CA PHE A 131 6.59 1.02 -6.61
C PHE A 131 7.34 1.68 -5.46
N GLY A 132 8.56 2.11 -5.72
CA GLY A 132 9.41 2.88 -4.82
C GLY A 132 9.43 4.37 -5.16
N ALA A 133 9.95 5.18 -4.24
CA ALA A 133 10.08 6.63 -4.34
C ALA A 133 8.73 7.40 -4.50
N GLY A 134 7.63 6.81 -4.05
CA GLY A 134 6.34 7.48 -4.00
C GLY A 134 5.86 8.00 -5.36
N THR A 135 5.51 9.30 -5.41
CA THR A 135 5.17 10.00 -6.65
C THR A 135 6.41 10.50 -7.41
N GLY A 136 7.58 10.51 -6.78
CA GLY A 136 8.80 11.18 -7.27
C GLY A 136 8.86 12.68 -6.95
N ASN A 137 7.82 13.24 -6.35
CA ASN A 137 7.71 14.64 -6.01
C ASN A 137 7.51 14.84 -4.50
N PRO A 138 8.20 15.81 -3.88
CA PRO A 138 7.93 16.22 -2.50
C PRO A 138 6.47 16.63 -2.29
N PHE A 139 6.05 16.77 -1.05
CA PHE A 139 4.73 17.20 -0.58
C PHE A 139 3.59 16.19 -0.78
N PHE A 140 3.82 15.06 -1.42
CA PHE A 140 2.84 13.99 -1.58
C PHE A 140 3.13 12.82 -0.63
N SER A 141 2.08 12.23 -0.10
CA SER A 141 2.18 11.07 0.78
C SER A 141 2.31 9.76 0.00
N THR A 142 2.59 8.68 0.74
CA THR A 142 2.54 7.31 0.20
C THR A 142 1.10 6.90 -0.17
N ASP A 143 0.07 7.45 0.51
CA ASP A 143 -1.33 7.19 0.18
C ASP A 143 -1.69 7.80 -1.18
N THR A 144 -1.26 9.05 -1.43
CA THR A 144 -1.40 9.70 -2.75
C THR A 144 -0.66 8.91 -3.83
N ALA A 145 0.55 8.43 -3.54
CA ALA A 145 1.29 7.59 -4.48
C ALA A 145 0.54 6.29 -4.80
N ALA A 146 -0.08 5.65 -3.80
CA ALA A 146 -0.87 4.44 -4.00
C ALA A 146 -2.09 4.69 -4.92
N ALA A 147 -2.86 5.75 -4.67
CA ALA A 147 -3.98 6.13 -5.50
C ALA A 147 -3.56 6.41 -6.96
N LEU A 148 -2.48 7.17 -7.15
CA LEU A 148 -1.93 7.49 -8.47
C LEU A 148 -1.50 6.23 -9.22
N ARG A 149 -0.67 5.39 -8.59
CA ARG A 149 -0.17 4.15 -9.24
C ARG A 149 -1.30 3.18 -9.55
N ALA A 150 -2.29 3.04 -8.65
CA ALA A 150 -3.44 2.18 -8.88
C ALA A 150 -4.25 2.62 -10.11
N THR A 151 -4.52 3.92 -10.23
CA THR A 151 -5.19 4.49 -11.40
C THR A 151 -4.38 4.26 -12.68
N GLU A 152 -3.07 4.50 -12.66
CA GLU A 152 -2.19 4.36 -13.82
C GLU A 152 -2.09 2.94 -14.35
N ILE A 153 -2.18 1.92 -13.49
CA ILE A 153 -2.07 0.51 -13.87
C ILE A 153 -3.43 -0.17 -14.06
N ASP A 154 -4.52 0.58 -14.02
CA ASP A 154 -5.89 0.06 -14.11
C ASP A 154 -6.19 -0.99 -13.02
N ALA A 155 -5.76 -0.72 -11.77
CA ALA A 155 -6.12 -1.55 -10.62
C ALA A 155 -7.62 -1.39 -10.31
N GLN A 156 -8.26 -2.47 -9.91
CA GLN A 156 -9.71 -2.49 -9.61
C GLN A 156 -10.02 -2.08 -8.17
N VAL A 157 -9.01 -2.06 -7.31
CA VAL A 157 -9.13 -1.66 -5.90
C VAL A 157 -7.76 -1.29 -5.34
N VAL A 158 -7.73 -0.29 -4.45
CA VAL A 158 -6.60 -0.04 -3.54
C VAL A 158 -6.90 -0.75 -2.23
N ILE A 159 -6.07 -1.69 -1.83
CA ILE A 159 -6.18 -2.35 -0.53
C ILE A 159 -5.20 -1.68 0.43
N LYS A 160 -5.72 -0.94 1.40
CA LYS A 160 -4.92 -0.38 2.49
C LYS A 160 -4.78 -1.41 3.60
N ALA A 161 -3.59 -1.98 3.69
CA ALA A 161 -3.22 -2.92 4.74
C ALA A 161 -2.92 -2.18 6.04
N THR A 162 -3.63 -2.51 7.10
CA THR A 162 -3.50 -1.91 8.44
C THR A 162 -3.39 -2.97 9.52
N LYS A 163 -3.18 -2.54 10.78
CA LYS A 163 -3.22 -3.41 11.97
C LYS A 163 -4.62 -3.47 12.62
N VAL A 164 -5.60 -2.77 12.03
CA VAL A 164 -7.01 -2.80 12.44
C VAL A 164 -7.85 -3.36 11.30
N ASP A 165 -8.96 -3.96 11.63
CA ASP A 165 -9.80 -4.72 10.70
C ASP A 165 -10.80 -3.85 9.90
N GLY A 166 -10.62 -2.52 9.89
CA GLY A 166 -11.44 -1.60 9.12
C GLY A 166 -11.35 -0.16 9.61
N ILE A 167 -12.31 0.66 9.20
CA ILE A 167 -12.46 2.06 9.59
C ILE A 167 -13.49 2.14 10.70
N TYR A 168 -13.21 2.94 11.73
CA TYR A 168 -14.05 3.16 12.89
C TYR A 168 -14.41 4.63 13.04
N ASP A 169 -15.50 4.91 13.73
CA ASP A 169 -15.93 6.27 14.09
C ASP A 169 -14.98 6.96 15.09
N SER A 170 -14.22 6.17 15.82
CA SER A 170 -13.20 6.61 16.77
C SER A 170 -12.10 5.54 16.91
N ASP A 171 -10.97 5.87 17.53
CA ASP A 171 -9.88 4.92 17.72
C ASP A 171 -10.31 3.73 18.61
N PRO A 172 -10.42 2.50 18.09
CA PRO A 172 -10.86 1.35 18.87
C PRO A 172 -9.92 0.97 20.01
N LYS A 173 -8.66 1.43 19.98
CA LYS A 173 -7.70 1.22 21.08
C LYS A 173 -7.96 2.15 22.27
N GLN A 174 -8.57 3.31 22.02
CA GLN A 174 -8.90 4.29 23.06
C GLN A 174 -10.37 4.22 23.46
N ASN A 175 -11.26 3.88 22.53
CA ASN A 175 -12.69 3.76 22.77
C ASN A 175 -13.16 2.32 22.48
N PRO A 176 -13.42 1.50 23.52
CA PRO A 176 -13.93 0.13 23.34
C PRO A 176 -15.32 0.06 22.68
N ASN A 177 -16.06 1.18 22.64
CA ASN A 177 -17.37 1.28 22.00
C ASN A 177 -17.30 1.81 20.56
N ALA A 178 -16.10 1.97 20.00
CA ALA A 178 -15.93 2.42 18.63
C ALA A 178 -16.67 1.48 17.66
N LYS A 179 -17.41 2.06 16.74
CA LYS A 179 -18.19 1.30 15.74
C LYS A 179 -17.45 1.25 14.44
N LYS A 180 -17.26 0.03 13.93
CA LYS A 180 -16.70 -0.20 12.61
C LYS A 180 -17.75 0.11 11.54
N PHE A 181 -17.29 0.70 10.45
CA PHE A 181 -18.07 0.86 9.23
C PHE A 181 -17.81 -0.33 8.29
N ASP A 182 -18.87 -0.89 7.71
CA ASP A 182 -18.72 -1.87 6.64
C ASP A 182 -18.51 -1.18 5.29
N HIS A 183 -19.19 -0.06 5.07
CA HIS A 183 -19.09 0.77 3.87
C HIS A 183 -19.14 2.26 4.24
N LEU A 184 -18.41 3.06 3.48
CA LEU A 184 -18.43 4.53 3.51
C LEU A 184 -18.35 5.06 2.08
N SER A 185 -19.03 6.16 1.79
CA SER A 185 -18.76 6.93 0.59
C SER A 185 -17.48 7.75 0.75
N TYR A 186 -16.84 8.13 -0.36
CA TYR A 186 -15.66 9.01 -0.32
C TYR A 186 -15.96 10.34 0.38
N ILE A 187 -17.16 10.89 0.14
CA ILE A 187 -17.61 12.15 0.74
C ILE A 187 -17.76 12.02 2.25
N GLU A 188 -18.30 10.90 2.75
CA GLU A 188 -18.39 10.66 4.20
C GLU A 188 -17.00 10.60 4.83
N VAL A 189 -16.03 9.89 4.20
CA VAL A 189 -14.64 9.85 4.69
C VAL A 189 -14.04 11.25 4.78
N LEU A 190 -14.25 12.12 3.77
CA LEU A 190 -13.75 13.49 3.76
C LEU A 190 -14.44 14.35 4.82
N ASN A 191 -15.78 14.30 4.91
CA ASN A 191 -16.57 15.10 5.84
C ASN A 191 -16.31 14.75 7.30
N LEU A 192 -16.23 13.45 7.60
CA LEU A 192 -15.95 12.96 8.94
C LEU A 192 -14.46 13.02 9.32
N ARG A 193 -13.61 13.42 8.38
CA ARG A 193 -12.14 13.50 8.55
C ARG A 193 -11.55 12.20 9.11
N LEU A 194 -12.08 11.07 8.66
CA LEU A 194 -11.58 9.76 9.05
C LEU A 194 -10.17 9.58 8.49
N GLY A 195 -9.23 9.20 9.34
CA GLY A 195 -7.80 9.05 9.01
C GLY A 195 -7.49 7.83 8.12
N VAL A 196 -8.35 7.55 7.14
CA VAL A 196 -8.20 6.42 6.22
C VAL A 196 -7.00 6.60 5.31
N MET A 197 -7.02 7.66 4.53
CA MET A 197 -5.95 8.13 3.65
C MET A 197 -5.96 9.66 3.67
N ASP A 198 -4.92 10.29 3.13
CA ASP A 198 -4.97 11.75 2.97
C ASP A 198 -6.03 12.17 1.94
N SER A 199 -6.49 13.42 2.06
CA SER A 199 -7.58 13.95 1.23
C SER A 199 -7.28 13.93 -0.26
N THR A 200 -6.02 14.12 -0.65
CA THR A 200 -5.59 14.05 -2.06
C THR A 200 -5.78 12.65 -2.61
N ALA A 201 -5.40 11.63 -1.84
CA ALA A 201 -5.59 10.24 -2.22
C ALA A 201 -7.08 9.87 -2.34
N ILE A 202 -7.90 10.28 -1.36
CA ILE A 202 -9.36 10.03 -1.38
C ILE A 202 -10.00 10.71 -2.60
N THR A 203 -9.67 11.97 -2.87
CA THR A 203 -10.21 12.71 -4.02
C THR A 203 -9.81 12.07 -5.34
N LEU A 204 -8.54 11.65 -5.48
CA LEU A 204 -8.07 10.97 -6.68
C LEU A 204 -8.80 9.64 -6.91
N CYS A 205 -9.02 8.86 -5.87
CA CYS A 205 -9.79 7.61 -5.95
C CYS A 205 -11.25 7.90 -6.31
N MET A 206 -11.88 8.92 -5.72
CA MET A 206 -13.25 9.33 -6.01
C MET A 206 -13.43 9.73 -7.48
N GLU A 207 -12.56 10.58 -8.02
CA GLU A 207 -12.64 11.05 -9.41
C GLU A 207 -12.46 9.91 -10.43
N ASN A 208 -11.74 8.85 -10.06
CA ASN A 208 -11.50 7.69 -10.93
C ASN A 208 -12.39 6.48 -10.60
N ASN A 209 -13.37 6.62 -9.70
CA ASN A 209 -14.23 5.52 -9.23
C ASN A 209 -13.42 4.30 -8.76
N LEU A 210 -12.28 4.53 -8.14
CA LEU A 210 -11.37 3.49 -7.67
C LEU A 210 -11.65 3.15 -6.20
N PRO A 211 -12.26 1.99 -5.89
CA PRO A 211 -12.58 1.62 -4.51
C PRO A 211 -11.34 1.50 -3.64
N ILE A 212 -11.50 1.84 -2.36
CA ILE A 212 -10.48 1.63 -1.33
C ILE A 212 -11.04 0.61 -0.34
N LEU A 213 -10.30 -0.46 -0.11
CA LEU A 213 -10.62 -1.45 0.91
C LEU A 213 -9.60 -1.38 2.04
N VAL A 214 -10.07 -1.13 3.25
CA VAL A 214 -9.22 -1.11 4.45
C VAL A 214 -9.42 -2.41 5.20
N LEU A 215 -8.34 -3.17 5.41
CA LEU A 215 -8.38 -4.45 6.11
C LEU A 215 -7.13 -4.68 6.95
N ASN A 216 -7.23 -5.64 7.87
CA ASN A 216 -6.09 -6.12 8.64
C ASN A 216 -5.30 -7.14 7.81
N LEU A 217 -4.05 -6.82 7.47
CA LEU A 217 -3.19 -7.72 6.71
C LEU A 217 -2.74 -8.94 7.52
N TRP A 218 -2.69 -8.82 8.85
CA TRP A 218 -2.25 -9.90 9.75
C TRP A 218 -3.37 -10.88 10.13
N ASP A 219 -4.61 -10.63 9.67
CA ASP A 219 -5.65 -11.66 9.62
C ASP A 219 -5.38 -12.55 8.39
N ASP A 220 -5.13 -13.83 8.65
CA ASP A 220 -4.72 -14.80 7.63
C ASP A 220 -5.75 -15.00 6.52
N HIS A 221 -7.01 -14.67 6.77
CA HIS A 221 -8.11 -14.87 5.82
C HIS A 221 -8.57 -13.59 5.15
N ALA A 222 -8.34 -12.41 5.74
CA ALA A 222 -8.96 -11.16 5.31
C ALA A 222 -8.68 -10.82 3.84
N LEU A 223 -7.43 -10.93 3.41
CA LEU A 223 -7.04 -10.58 2.04
C LEU A 223 -7.65 -11.55 1.01
N LEU A 224 -7.62 -12.85 1.28
CA LEU A 224 -8.16 -13.87 0.39
C LEU A 224 -9.69 -13.83 0.33
N SER A 225 -10.36 -13.60 1.46
CA SER A 225 -11.81 -13.41 1.55
C SER A 225 -12.26 -12.18 0.77
N ALA A 226 -11.55 -11.07 0.88
CA ALA A 226 -11.82 -9.86 0.10
C ALA A 226 -11.77 -10.12 -1.42
N LEU A 227 -10.78 -10.90 -1.88
CA LEU A 227 -10.64 -11.27 -3.29
C LEU A 227 -11.75 -12.19 -3.79
N ARG A 228 -12.36 -12.98 -2.90
CA ARG A 228 -13.54 -13.80 -3.19
C ARG A 228 -14.86 -13.03 -3.15
N GLY A 229 -14.81 -11.74 -2.80
CA GLY A 229 -15.99 -10.88 -2.72
C GLY A 229 -16.75 -10.96 -1.40
N GLU A 230 -16.17 -11.59 -0.38
CA GLU A 230 -16.72 -11.62 0.96
C GLU A 230 -16.62 -10.23 1.62
N THR A 231 -17.56 -9.89 2.51
CA THR A 231 -17.54 -8.63 3.23
C THR A 231 -16.48 -8.68 4.31
N VAL A 232 -15.35 -8.03 4.08
CA VAL A 232 -14.21 -7.96 4.99
C VAL A 232 -13.72 -6.53 5.05
N GLY A 233 -13.30 -6.08 6.22
CA GLY A 233 -12.76 -4.73 6.38
C GLY A 233 -13.82 -3.65 6.25
N THR A 234 -13.43 -2.51 5.71
CA THR A 234 -14.32 -1.40 5.32
C THR A 234 -14.08 -1.02 3.87
N LEU A 235 -15.13 -1.03 3.07
CA LEU A 235 -15.09 -0.59 1.68
C LEU A 235 -15.43 0.91 1.58
N VAL A 236 -14.57 1.68 0.90
CA VAL A 236 -14.86 3.07 0.53
C VAL A 236 -15.10 3.12 -0.98
N SER A 237 -16.28 3.56 -1.38
CA SER A 237 -16.65 3.69 -2.80
C SER A 237 -17.66 4.82 -3.03
N ALA A 238 -18.19 4.94 -4.24
CA ALA A 238 -19.27 5.88 -4.55
C ALA A 238 -20.57 5.50 -3.83
#